data_13777a6a946a21dfb048658acf58ecf9
#
_entry.id   13777a6a946a21dfb048658acf58ecf9
#
_cell.length_a   1.000
_cell.length_b   1.000
_cell.length_c   1.000
_cell.angle_alpha   90.00
_cell.angle_beta   90.00
_cell.angle_gamma   90.00
#
_symmetry.space_group_name_H-M   'P 1'
#
loop_
_entity.id
_entity.type
_entity.pdbx_description
1 polymer ?
#
loop_
_entity_poly.entity_id
_entity_poly.type
_entity_poly.pdbx_seq_one_letter_code
_entity_poly.pdbx_strand_id
1 'polypeptide(L)' 'GHTLGASGAIELAVCYMTLLNSSQKKLPVHKFDGVLDENLPKLNFVTSDFVLKKEIKVTMSNSFGFGGCNVSLIIGK' A
#
# COMPACT_ATOMS: atom_id res chain seq x y z
N GLY A 1 -0.02 -13.56 5.01
CA GLY A 1 0.69 -12.83 4.84
C GLY A 1 2.02 -12.20 5.21
N HIS A 2 2.25 -11.86 6.47
CA HIS A 2 3.50 -11.20 6.88
C HIS A 2 4.67 -12.18 6.79
N THR A 3 5.68 -11.85 5.99
CA THR A 3 6.81 -12.74 5.70
C THR A 3 8.06 -12.41 6.54
N LEU A 4 7.87 -11.84 7.72
CA LEU A 4 8.94 -11.50 8.68
C LEU A 4 10.03 -10.65 8.02
N GLY A 5 11.29 -11.12 8.00
CA GLY A 5 12.40 -10.35 7.46
C GLY A 5 12.29 -9.96 5.99
N ALA A 6 11.51 -10.69 5.21
CA ALA A 6 11.29 -10.39 3.79
C ALA A 6 10.09 -9.47 3.53
N SER A 7 9.28 -9.16 4.55
CA SER A 7 8.01 -8.46 4.33
C SER A 7 8.19 -7.06 3.74
N GLY A 8 9.16 -6.30 4.24
CA GLY A 8 9.43 -4.96 3.71
C GLY A 8 9.83 -4.97 2.24
N ALA A 9 10.64 -5.94 1.84
CA ALA A 9 11.06 -6.09 0.44
C ALA A 9 9.88 -6.46 -0.46
N ILE A 10 8.99 -7.34 0.01
CA ILE A 10 7.79 -7.74 -0.73
C ILE A 10 6.85 -6.55 -0.88
N GLU A 11 6.63 -5.77 0.18
CA GLU A 11 5.80 -4.58 0.13
C GLU A 11 6.36 -3.54 -0.84
N LEU A 12 7.68 -3.34 -0.84
CA LEU A 12 8.32 -2.43 -1.78
C LEU A 12 8.17 -2.93 -3.22
N ALA A 13 8.25 -4.23 -3.45
CA ALA A 13 8.02 -4.83 -4.76
C ALA A 13 6.58 -4.55 -5.25
N VAL A 14 5.58 -4.66 -4.36
CA VAL A 14 4.20 -4.32 -4.69
C VAL A 14 4.08 -2.83 -5.08
N CYS A 15 4.73 -1.94 -4.34
CA CYS A 15 4.78 -0.52 -4.66
C CYS A 15 5.38 -0.28 -6.05
N TYR A 16 6.49 -0.93 -6.35
CA TYR A 16 7.16 -0.83 -7.65
C TYR A 16 6.26 -1.33 -8.79
N MET A 17 5.64 -2.48 -8.62
CA MET A 17 4.72 -3.03 -9.62
C MET A 17 3.50 -2.14 -9.82
N THR A 18 3.00 -1.52 -8.75
CA THR A 18 1.90 -0.56 -8.84
C THR A 18 2.29 0.63 -9.72
N LEU A 19 3.51 1.15 -9.57
CA LEU A 19 4.01 2.23 -10.44
C LEU A 19 4.14 1.79 -11.89
N LEU A 20 4.69 0.60 -12.13
CA LEU A 20 4.86 0.07 -13.50
C LEU A 20 3.52 -0.09 -14.22
N ASN A 21 2.48 -0.47 -13.49
CA ASN A 21 1.16 -0.76 -14.06
C ASN A 21 0.17 0.40 -13.88
N SER A 22 0.63 1.56 -13.47
CA SER A 22 -0.24 2.70 -13.14
C SER A 22 -1.03 3.22 -14.33
N SER A 23 -0.53 3.06 -15.55
CA SER A 23 -1.26 3.43 -16.77
C SER A 23 -2.53 2.59 -16.96
N GLN A 24 -2.59 1.39 -16.39
CA GLN A 24 -3.80 0.55 -16.40
C GLN A 24 -4.83 1.00 -15.37
N LYS A 25 -4.47 1.96 -14.51
CA LYS A 25 -5.34 2.51 -13.46
C LYS A 25 -5.89 1.44 -12.51
N LYS A 26 -5.08 0.42 -12.23
CA LYS A 26 -5.40 -0.66 -11.31
C LYS A 26 -4.51 -0.60 -10.09
N LEU A 27 -5.11 -0.77 -8.92
CA LEU A 27 -4.40 -0.83 -7.64
C LEU A 27 -4.71 -2.15 -6.95
N PRO A 28 -3.78 -2.64 -6.11
CA PRO A 28 -4.07 -3.80 -5.25
C PRO A 28 -5.26 -3.50 -4.35
N VAL A 29 -6.24 -4.39 -4.35
CA VAL A 29 -7.46 -4.21 -3.55
C VAL A 29 -7.20 -4.62 -2.10
N HIS A 30 -7.62 -3.78 -1.17
CA HIS A 30 -7.58 -4.08 0.26
C HIS A 30 -8.68 -5.07 0.62
N LYS A 31 -8.30 -6.21 1.15
CA LYS A 31 -9.25 -7.26 1.56
C LYS A 31 -9.59 -7.08 3.05
N PHE A 32 -10.79 -6.60 3.34
CA PHE A 32 -11.26 -6.46 4.71
C PHE A 32 -12.79 -6.66 4.74
N ASP A 33 -13.35 -6.72 5.93
CA ASP A 33 -14.78 -7.03 6.12
C ASP A 33 -15.74 -5.88 5.80
N GLY A 34 -15.22 -4.71 5.47
CA GLY A 34 -16.03 -3.52 5.17
C GLY A 34 -16.43 -2.71 6.40
N VAL A 35 -16.06 -3.15 7.59
CA VAL A 35 -16.38 -2.46 8.85
C VAL A 35 -15.19 -1.62 9.29
N LEU A 36 -15.39 -0.30 9.35
CA LEU A 36 -14.36 0.63 9.80
C LEU A 36 -14.39 0.76 11.33
N ASP A 37 -13.21 0.88 11.93
CA ASP A 37 -13.09 1.18 13.35
C ASP A 37 -13.36 2.68 13.57
N GLU A 38 -14.42 3.00 14.31
CA GLU A 38 -14.82 4.38 14.58
C GLU A 38 -13.79 5.16 15.40
N ASN A 39 -12.91 4.46 16.11
CA ASN A 39 -11.87 5.09 16.93
C ASN A 39 -10.60 5.42 16.14
N LEU A 40 -10.54 5.05 14.88
CA LEU A 40 -9.40 5.31 14.01
C LEU A 40 -9.73 6.36 12.95
N PRO A 41 -8.72 7.10 12.46
CA PRO A 41 -8.93 8.03 11.35
C PRO A 41 -9.50 7.30 10.13
N LYS A 42 -10.39 7.97 9.41
CA LYS A 42 -10.95 7.44 8.18
C LYS A 42 -9.88 7.45 7.09
N LEU A 43 -9.62 6.28 6.51
CA LEU A 43 -8.64 6.11 5.43
C LEU A 43 -9.33 5.83 4.10
N ASN A 44 -8.68 6.20 3.03
CA ASN A 44 -9.17 5.97 1.67
C ASN A 44 -8.65 4.61 1.16
N PHE A 45 -9.28 3.53 1.63
CA PHE A 45 -8.90 2.18 1.23
C PHE A 45 -9.24 1.90 -0.24
N VAL A 46 -8.38 1.11 -0.89
CA VAL A 46 -8.64 0.61 -2.24
C VAL A 46 -9.56 -0.61 -2.12
N THR A 47 -10.86 -0.38 -2.30
CA THR A 47 -11.87 -1.43 -2.33
C THR A 47 -12.11 -1.89 -3.76
N SER A 48 -12.93 -2.93 -3.96
CA SER A 48 -13.27 -3.42 -5.29
C SER A 48 -14.00 -2.36 -6.16
N ASP A 49 -14.65 -1.40 -5.51
CA ASP A 49 -15.37 -0.31 -6.18
C ASP A 49 -14.50 0.93 -6.43
N PHE A 50 -13.24 0.89 -6.00
CA PHE A 50 -12.33 2.04 -6.14
C PHE A 50 -12.03 2.29 -7.61
N VAL A 51 -12.18 3.56 -8.03
CA VAL A 51 -11.87 4.00 -9.39
C VAL A 51 -10.68 4.96 -9.32
N LEU A 52 -9.59 4.61 -9.97
CA LEU A 52 -8.41 5.46 -10.07
C LEU A 52 -8.58 6.38 -11.29
N LYS A 53 -8.64 7.68 -11.02
CA LYS A 53 -8.87 8.71 -12.06
C LYS A 53 -7.59 9.17 -12.74
N LYS A 54 -6.46 9.08 -12.05
CA LYS A 54 -5.16 9.53 -12.53
C LYS A 54 -4.12 8.44 -12.35
N GLU A 55 -3.09 8.47 -13.20
CA GLU A 55 -1.93 7.60 -13.07
C GLU A 55 -1.20 7.84 -11.74
N ILE A 56 -0.77 6.76 -11.09
CA ILE A 56 0.03 6.85 -9.86
C ILE A 56 1.46 7.24 -10.24
N LYS A 57 1.97 8.25 -9.59
CA LYS A 57 3.35 8.75 -9.80
C LYS A 57 4.27 8.45 -8.63
N VAL A 58 3.72 8.23 -7.45
CA VAL A 58 4.48 8.03 -6.21
C VAL A 58 3.79 6.98 -5.36
N THR A 59 4.58 6.09 -4.78
CA THR A 59 4.10 5.12 -3.77
C THR A 59 4.99 5.18 -2.55
N MET A 60 4.43 4.79 -1.41
CA MET A 60 5.16 4.77 -0.14
C MET A 60 4.88 3.45 0.60
N SER A 61 5.92 2.87 1.15
CA SER A 61 5.83 1.70 2.02
C SER A 61 6.35 2.07 3.40
N ASN A 62 5.55 1.79 4.43
CA ASN A 62 5.91 2.03 5.83
C ASN A 62 6.13 0.69 6.52
N SER A 63 7.25 0.55 7.21
CA SER A 63 7.59 -0.66 7.95
C SER A 63 7.98 -0.30 9.37
N PHE A 64 7.36 -0.98 10.34
CA PHE A 64 7.60 -0.76 11.77
C PHE A 64 8.04 -2.10 12.36
N GLY A 65 9.29 -2.14 12.81
CA GLY A 65 9.90 -3.39 13.26
C GLY A 65 10.16 -3.47 14.75
N PHE A 66 10.58 -4.63 15.19
CA PHE A 66 11.03 -4.87 16.56
C PHE A 66 12.26 -4.02 16.86
N GLY A 67 12.41 -3.62 18.12
CA GLY A 67 13.53 -2.78 18.55
C GLY A 67 13.37 -1.30 18.19
N GLY A 68 12.21 -0.86 17.74
CA GLY A 68 11.92 0.54 17.41
C GLY A 68 12.39 0.97 16.03
N CYS A 69 12.66 0.04 15.12
CA CYS A 69 13.00 0.38 13.74
C CYS A 69 11.76 0.81 12.98
N ASN A 70 11.77 2.05 12.49
CA ASN A 70 10.68 2.62 11.69
C ASN A 70 11.26 3.15 10.38
N VAL A 71 10.75 2.67 9.26
CA VAL A 71 11.24 3.05 7.93
C VAL A 71 10.07 3.39 7.03
N SER A 72 10.20 4.49 6.31
CA SER A 72 9.28 4.85 5.22
C SER A 72 10.10 4.96 3.94
N LEU A 73 9.72 4.19 2.93
CA LEU A 73 10.37 4.22 1.61
C LEU A 73 9.39 4.80 0.60
N ILE A 74 9.84 5.83 -0.11
CA ILE A 74 9.05 6.49 -1.13
C ILE A 74 9.73 6.25 -2.48
N ILE A 75 8.97 5.73 -3.43
CA ILE A 75 9.46 5.57 -4.81
C ILE A 75 8.50 6.26 -5.77
N GLY A 76 9.05 6.77 -6.84
CA GLY A 76 8.28 7.51 -7.84
C GLY A 76 8.81 7.32 -9.25
N LYS A 77 8.06 7.83 -10.22
CA LYS A 77 8.48 7.85 -11.61
C LYS A 77 8.13 9.16 -12.30
#